data_1b78543573f094107031aa16de6b2d88
#
_entry.id   1b78543573f094107031aa16de6b2d88
#
_cell.length_a   1.000
_cell.length_b   1.000
_cell.length_c   1.000
_cell.angle_alpha   90.00
_cell.angle_beta   90.00
_cell.angle_gamma   90.00
#
_symmetry.space_group_name_H-M   'P 1'
#
loop_
_entity.id
_entity.type
_entity.pdbx_description
1 polymer ?
#
loop_
_entity_poly.entity_id
_entity_poly.type
_entity_poly.pdbx_seq_one_letter_code
_entity_poly.pdbx_strand_id
1 'polypeptide(L)'
;MDETKKGVSRRQFIETAAITGAGIAIVPRHVLGRGYTPPSDLLNIACVGIGGMGRNNMRAVASQNIVALCDVDWDVAGKSVDRFTADLEQRKNPRPQSNRSAGQESRDPVRQGEAVEVYQRLVDQLPKAKRYTDYREMLGQQKDIDAVIIATPDHMHATIASAAMDLGKHVYVQKPLTWSVEEARLLARKAKEKKIATQMGNQGHSGSESRMTVEYIQEGAIGDVKEVHVWTNRPLGYWPQGLPRPSGTVAGADGKPLAWNGSGVEKRLAAALGNSYPVPPKLNWDLFLGVAPKVEYHPVYHPFNWRGWVDWGQGALGDMGAHLIDFPFWALELGMPTSVETISTPFNDICYPNATTTYFEFAARANKPAVKMTWYDGGLLPPRPAELSDEMVERNGRMVYKDEVNKDGGVMFVGSKGKLMHETYGYKPRLLPQSLHDSYGTPKERIKRIQTTHEMNWVEAAKGTTEASSPFEYAARLVEVMLLGVVSLRARTKIYYDAENMKVTNSSVGNDLLRRDYRNGFKLTL
;
A
#
# COMPACT_ATOMS: atom_id res chain seq x y z
N MET A 1 53.91 33.66 -5.73
CA MET A 1 53.10 34.52 -4.87
C MET A 1 51.67 33.97 -4.93
N ASP A 2 51.27 33.33 -3.89
CA ASP A 2 50.02 32.54 -3.81
C ASP A 2 48.97 33.39 -3.07
N GLU A 3 48.00 33.91 -3.79
CA GLU A 3 46.89 34.68 -3.22
C GLU A 3 45.76 33.71 -2.82
N THR A 4 45.76 33.30 -1.56
CA THR A 4 44.65 32.59 -0.93
C THR A 4 43.42 33.51 -0.85
N LYS A 5 42.40 33.28 -1.66
CA LYS A 5 41.08 33.91 -1.55
C LYS A 5 40.41 33.51 -0.25
N LYS A 6 40.42 34.38 0.75
CA LYS A 6 39.64 34.26 1.99
C LYS A 6 38.14 34.35 1.65
N GLY A 7 37.40 33.31 1.93
CA GLY A 7 35.93 33.31 1.80
C GLY A 7 35.26 34.25 2.79
N VAL A 8 34.29 35.00 2.36
CA VAL A 8 33.48 35.92 3.18
C VAL A 8 32.65 35.13 4.17
N SER A 9 32.70 35.47 5.46
CA SER A 9 31.87 34.79 6.49
C SER A 9 30.39 35.16 6.37
N ARG A 10 29.46 34.29 6.82
CA ARG A 10 28.01 34.56 6.85
C ARG A 10 27.68 35.91 7.51
N ARG A 11 28.40 36.30 8.55
CA ARG A 11 28.19 37.55 9.29
C ARG A 11 28.58 38.77 8.45
N GLN A 12 29.70 38.71 7.74
CA GLN A 12 30.13 39.76 6.81
C GLN A 12 29.17 39.95 5.63
N PHE A 13 28.59 38.88 5.11
CA PHE A 13 27.60 38.93 4.03
C PHE A 13 26.31 39.64 4.49
N ILE A 14 25.81 39.32 5.69
CA ILE A 14 24.58 39.93 6.24
C ILE A 14 24.82 41.41 6.56
N GLU A 15 25.96 41.77 7.11
CA GLU A 15 26.33 43.16 7.42
C GLU A 15 26.46 43.99 6.13
N THR A 16 27.04 43.46 5.07
CA THR A 16 27.16 44.16 3.78
C THR A 16 25.80 44.34 3.07
N ALA A 17 24.89 43.34 3.15
CA ALA A 17 23.54 43.40 2.57
C ALA A 17 22.62 44.41 3.29
N ALA A 18 22.87 44.68 4.58
CA ALA A 18 22.09 45.67 5.36
C ALA A 18 22.46 47.12 5.02
N ILE A 19 23.65 47.37 4.45
CA ILE A 19 24.16 48.72 4.16
C ILE A 19 23.78 49.23 2.75
N THR A 20 23.43 48.34 1.82
CA THR A 20 23.27 48.70 0.41
C THR A 20 21.82 48.84 -0.08
N GLY A 21 20.79 48.70 0.76
CA GLY A 21 19.36 48.91 0.35
C GLY A 21 18.91 48.10 -0.85
N ALA A 22 19.65 47.05 -1.24
CA ALA A 22 19.31 46.14 -2.30
C ALA A 22 18.25 45.15 -1.83
N GLY A 23 17.13 45.03 -2.56
CA GLY A 23 16.06 44.08 -2.26
C GLY A 23 16.61 42.68 -1.98
N ILE A 24 16.04 42.03 -0.99
CA ILE A 24 16.41 40.68 -0.58
C ILE A 24 16.20 39.75 -1.79
N ALA A 25 17.25 39.48 -2.54
CA ALA A 25 17.25 38.39 -3.50
C ALA A 25 17.21 37.09 -2.69
N ILE A 26 16.06 36.46 -2.62
CA ILE A 26 15.93 35.09 -2.07
C ILE A 26 16.63 34.17 -3.08
N VAL A 27 17.93 33.96 -2.89
CA VAL A 27 18.68 32.95 -3.64
C VAL A 27 18.21 31.59 -3.12
N PRO A 28 17.64 30.73 -3.93
CA PRO A 28 17.24 29.41 -3.49
C PRO A 28 18.43 28.68 -2.86
N ARG A 29 18.23 28.08 -1.69
CA ARG A 29 19.29 27.45 -0.87
C ARG A 29 20.14 26.44 -1.64
N HIS A 30 19.56 25.74 -2.63
CA HIS A 30 20.26 24.77 -3.47
C HIS A 30 21.35 25.38 -4.38
N VAL A 31 21.27 26.68 -4.68
CA VAL A 31 22.31 27.38 -5.45
C VAL A 31 23.56 27.66 -4.60
N LEU A 32 23.41 27.73 -3.29
CA LEU A 32 24.52 27.99 -2.37
C LEU A 32 25.31 26.73 -1.96
N GLY A 33 24.76 25.53 -2.24
CA GLY A 33 25.28 24.26 -1.70
C GLY A 33 26.20 23.43 -2.59
N ARG A 34 26.64 23.89 -3.73
CA ARG A 34 27.51 23.12 -4.67
C ARG A 34 27.04 21.67 -4.91
N GLY A 35 25.73 21.44 -5.01
CA GLY A 35 25.15 20.12 -5.21
C GLY A 35 24.94 19.29 -3.92
N TYR A 36 25.32 19.82 -2.75
CA TYR A 36 25.07 19.18 -1.45
C TYR A 36 23.80 19.75 -0.82
N THR A 37 22.84 18.89 -0.47
CA THR A 37 21.62 19.30 0.26
C THR A 37 22.01 19.61 1.72
N PRO A 38 21.81 20.86 2.20
CA PRO A 38 22.11 21.18 3.59
C PRO A 38 21.30 20.30 4.56
N PRO A 39 21.84 19.91 5.72
CA PRO A 39 21.10 19.15 6.73
C PRO A 39 19.78 19.80 7.16
N SER A 40 19.68 21.15 7.09
CA SER A 40 18.47 21.91 7.39
C SER A 40 17.37 21.76 6.33
N ASP A 41 17.67 21.23 5.17
CA ASP A 41 16.71 21.02 4.07
C ASP A 41 16.25 19.56 3.99
N LEU A 42 16.74 18.69 4.88
CA LEU A 42 16.27 17.32 5.03
C LEU A 42 15.10 17.28 6.01
N LEU A 43 14.09 16.43 5.69
CA LEU A 43 13.01 16.17 6.63
C LEU A 43 13.48 15.21 7.72
N ASN A 44 13.07 15.50 8.96
CA ASN A 44 13.19 14.58 10.08
C ASN A 44 12.00 13.62 10.08
N ILE A 45 12.22 12.37 9.68
CA ILE A 45 11.19 11.38 9.47
C ILE A 45 11.15 10.39 10.64
N ALA A 46 9.95 10.16 11.18
CA ALA A 46 9.66 9.05 12.08
C ALA A 46 9.03 7.89 11.29
N CYS A 47 9.42 6.65 11.61
CA CYS A 47 8.87 5.46 10.98
C CYS A 47 8.15 4.59 12.02
N VAL A 48 6.88 4.27 11.78
CA VAL A 48 6.01 3.44 12.63
C VAL A 48 5.65 2.16 11.90
N GLY A 49 5.95 0.99 12.50
CA GLY A 49 5.81 -0.31 11.85
C GLY A 49 6.97 -0.60 10.90
N ILE A 50 8.14 -0.95 11.43
CA ILE A 50 9.39 -1.08 10.68
C ILE A 50 9.80 -2.52 10.36
N GLY A 51 9.02 -3.50 10.83
CA GLY A 51 9.32 -4.92 10.66
C GLY A 51 9.08 -5.49 9.26
N GLY A 52 8.19 -4.88 8.48
CA GLY A 52 7.78 -5.35 7.15
C GLY A 52 8.01 -4.33 6.05
N MET A 53 6.93 -3.83 5.45
CA MET A 53 6.99 -2.83 4.36
C MET A 53 7.67 -1.53 4.81
N GLY A 54 7.59 -1.16 6.09
CA GLY A 54 8.27 0.00 6.65
C GLY A 54 9.79 -0.04 6.41
N ARG A 55 10.41 -1.22 6.36
CA ARG A 55 11.82 -1.37 5.97
C ARG A 55 12.09 -0.85 4.56
N ASN A 56 11.22 -1.18 3.60
CA ASN A 56 11.35 -0.70 2.22
C ASN A 56 11.13 0.82 2.14
N ASN A 57 10.19 1.34 2.92
CA ASN A 57 9.95 2.78 2.97
C ASN A 57 11.13 3.53 3.58
N MET A 58 11.75 3.03 4.68
CA MET A 58 12.97 3.61 5.23
C MET A 58 14.10 3.68 4.20
N ARG A 59 14.26 2.61 3.41
CA ARG A 59 15.25 2.57 2.34
C ARG A 59 14.97 3.62 1.27
N ALA A 60 13.70 3.77 0.85
CA ALA A 60 13.30 4.72 -0.18
C ALA A 60 13.54 6.18 0.24
N VAL A 61 13.49 6.49 1.54
CA VAL A 61 13.72 7.84 2.09
C VAL A 61 15.09 8.00 2.79
N ALA A 62 16.05 7.11 2.56
CA ALA A 62 17.34 7.11 3.21
C ALA A 62 18.17 8.38 3.00
N SER A 63 17.82 9.19 1.99
CA SER A 63 18.40 10.52 1.76
C SER A 63 17.94 11.59 2.75
N GLN A 64 16.90 11.31 3.56
CA GLN A 64 16.38 12.18 4.61
C GLN A 64 16.93 11.77 5.99
N ASN A 65 16.59 12.49 7.05
CA ASN A 65 16.96 12.14 8.41
C ASN A 65 15.91 11.19 9.01
N ILE A 66 16.26 9.95 9.31
CA ILE A 66 15.39 9.04 10.08
C ILE A 66 15.72 9.25 11.56
N VAL A 67 14.86 9.94 12.30
CA VAL A 67 15.12 10.39 13.66
C VAL A 67 14.41 9.55 14.72
N ALA A 68 13.37 8.82 14.37
CA ALA A 68 12.62 7.96 15.28
C ALA A 68 12.14 6.68 14.61
N LEU A 69 12.19 5.59 15.37
CA LEU A 69 11.68 4.26 15.00
C LEU A 69 10.67 3.82 16.06
N CYS A 70 9.48 3.41 15.63
CA CYS A 70 8.44 2.91 16.53
C CYS A 70 7.89 1.58 16.04
N ASP A 71 7.94 0.56 16.90
CA ASP A 71 7.35 -0.75 16.62
C ASP A 71 6.95 -1.44 17.93
N VAL A 72 5.87 -2.18 17.89
CA VAL A 72 5.35 -2.93 19.04
C VAL A 72 6.07 -4.26 19.25
N ASP A 73 6.86 -4.72 18.25
CA ASP A 73 7.64 -5.96 18.29
C ASP A 73 9.11 -5.70 17.93
N TRP A 74 9.93 -5.52 18.95
CA TRP A 74 11.37 -5.25 18.77
C TRP A 74 12.20 -6.49 18.41
N ASP A 75 11.65 -7.71 18.44
CA ASP A 75 12.32 -8.87 17.84
C ASP A 75 12.22 -8.86 16.31
N VAL A 76 11.05 -8.52 15.76
CA VAL A 76 10.85 -8.39 14.31
C VAL A 76 11.49 -7.11 13.80
N ALA A 77 11.24 -5.99 14.45
CA ALA A 77 11.77 -4.68 14.09
C ALA A 77 13.30 -4.63 14.15
N GLY A 78 13.91 -5.17 15.21
CA GLY A 78 15.37 -5.23 15.38
C GLY A 78 16.02 -6.01 14.24
N LYS A 79 15.54 -7.22 13.93
CA LYS A 79 16.03 -8.01 12.79
C LYS A 79 15.89 -7.28 11.46
N SER A 80 14.84 -6.49 11.28
CA SER A 80 14.63 -5.68 10.09
C SER A 80 15.68 -4.58 9.95
N VAL A 81 16.05 -3.93 11.06
CA VAL A 81 17.13 -2.91 11.10
C VAL A 81 18.49 -3.57 10.87
N ASP A 82 18.80 -4.65 11.59
CA ASP A 82 20.10 -5.35 11.49
C ASP A 82 20.36 -5.86 10.07
N ARG A 83 19.31 -6.23 9.34
CA ARG A 83 19.42 -6.69 7.96
C ARG A 83 19.97 -5.63 7.00
N PHE A 84 19.90 -4.32 7.30
CA PHE A 84 20.55 -3.30 6.47
C PHE A 84 22.06 -3.44 6.46
N THR A 85 22.67 -3.81 7.59
CA THR A 85 24.11 -4.09 7.67
C THR A 85 24.49 -5.30 6.82
N ALA A 86 23.72 -6.39 6.89
CA ALA A 86 23.96 -7.57 6.07
C ALA A 86 23.80 -7.29 4.56
N ASP A 87 22.78 -6.51 4.19
CA ASP A 87 22.56 -6.11 2.79
C ASP A 87 23.67 -5.17 2.28
N LEU A 88 24.20 -4.27 3.14
CA LEU A 88 25.35 -3.43 2.81
C LEU A 88 26.59 -4.28 2.50
N GLU A 89 26.91 -5.24 3.36
CA GLU A 89 28.07 -6.12 3.16
C GLU A 89 27.93 -6.99 1.89
N GLN A 90 26.73 -7.47 1.62
CA GLN A 90 26.45 -8.22 0.38
C GLN A 90 26.63 -7.35 -0.87
N ARG A 91 26.31 -6.05 -0.81
CA ARG A 91 26.48 -5.13 -1.94
C ARG A 91 27.92 -4.70 -2.13
N LYS A 92 28.68 -4.54 -1.04
CA LYS A 92 30.13 -4.31 -1.12
C LYS A 92 30.88 -5.54 -1.68
N ASN A 93 30.39 -6.73 -1.38
CA ASN A 93 31.02 -8.01 -1.75
C ASN A 93 29.99 -8.91 -2.46
N PRO A 94 29.60 -8.61 -3.71
CA PRO A 94 28.60 -9.38 -4.43
C PRO A 94 29.10 -10.82 -4.66
N ARG A 95 28.32 -11.81 -4.22
CA ARG A 95 28.61 -13.23 -4.52
C ARG A 95 28.43 -13.48 -6.01
N PRO A 96 29.26 -14.34 -6.66
CA PRO A 96 29.02 -14.79 -8.03
C PRO A 96 27.59 -15.35 -8.13
N GLN A 97 26.81 -14.85 -9.07
CA GLN A 97 25.42 -15.32 -9.26
C GLN A 97 25.43 -16.78 -9.69
N SER A 98 24.87 -17.67 -8.86
CA SER A 98 24.44 -18.99 -9.32
C SER A 98 23.19 -18.78 -10.19
N ASN A 99 23.10 -19.49 -11.33
CA ASN A 99 22.06 -19.38 -12.37
C ASN A 99 20.64 -19.75 -11.92
N ARG A 100 20.24 -19.40 -10.71
CA ARG A 100 18.88 -19.61 -10.20
C ARG A 100 18.24 -18.28 -9.86
N SER A 101 17.15 -17.98 -10.56
CA SER A 101 16.23 -16.85 -10.39
C SER A 101 16.62 -15.50 -11.05
N ALA A 102 16.85 -15.49 -12.34
CA ALA A 102 16.74 -14.26 -13.16
C ALA A 102 15.28 -13.75 -13.34
N GLY A 103 14.35 -14.13 -12.44
CA GLY A 103 12.91 -14.00 -12.65
C GLY A 103 12.20 -12.88 -11.89
N GLN A 104 12.83 -12.24 -10.88
CA GLN A 104 12.11 -11.27 -10.04
C GLN A 104 12.97 -10.14 -9.45
N GLU A 105 14.11 -9.83 -9.99
CA GLU A 105 14.72 -8.53 -9.73
C GLU A 105 13.92 -7.49 -10.52
N SER A 106 13.29 -6.59 -9.80
CA SER A 106 12.46 -5.55 -10.39
C SER A 106 13.24 -4.82 -11.47
N ARG A 107 12.67 -4.74 -12.66
CA ARG A 107 13.16 -3.98 -13.82
C ARG A 107 13.03 -2.46 -13.63
N ASP A 108 12.95 -2.00 -12.40
CA ASP A 108 13.01 -0.58 -12.08
C ASP A 108 14.46 -0.12 -12.21
N PRO A 109 14.80 0.75 -13.17
CA PRO A 109 16.16 1.25 -13.37
C PRO A 109 16.74 1.92 -12.11
N VAL A 110 15.89 2.48 -11.26
CA VAL A 110 16.27 3.07 -9.96
C VAL A 110 16.79 2.01 -8.99
N ARG A 111 16.31 0.75 -9.10
CA ARG A 111 16.75 -0.35 -8.23
C ARG A 111 18.08 -0.99 -8.67
N GLN A 112 18.42 -0.94 -9.96
CA GLN A 112 19.70 -1.45 -10.46
C GLN A 112 20.90 -0.59 -10.05
N GLY A 113 20.66 0.68 -9.69
CA GLY A 113 21.67 1.65 -9.26
C GLY A 113 21.60 2.02 -7.79
N GLU A 114 20.91 1.23 -6.91
CA GLU A 114 20.94 1.52 -5.46
C GLU A 114 22.36 1.44 -4.96
N ALA A 115 22.97 2.62 -4.96
CA ALA A 115 24.35 2.77 -4.56
C ALA A 115 24.54 2.23 -3.14
N VAL A 116 25.64 1.58 -2.90
CA VAL A 116 26.16 1.22 -1.56
C VAL A 116 25.94 2.35 -0.54
N GLU A 117 25.96 3.60 -1.00
CA GLU A 117 25.70 4.80 -0.23
C GLU A 117 24.33 4.84 0.47
N VAL A 118 23.25 4.34 -0.15
CA VAL A 118 21.90 4.31 0.47
C VAL A 118 21.93 3.43 1.72
N TYR A 119 22.52 2.24 1.60
CA TYR A 119 22.62 1.30 2.72
C TYR A 119 23.62 1.78 3.77
N GLN A 120 24.74 2.42 3.34
CA GLN A 120 25.70 3.01 4.26
C GLN A 120 25.03 4.11 5.12
N ARG A 121 24.25 5.00 4.51
CA ARG A 121 23.48 6.04 5.23
C ARG A 121 22.54 5.44 6.26
N LEU A 122 21.80 4.37 5.91
CA LEU A 122 20.89 3.70 6.85
C LEU A 122 21.67 3.08 8.02
N VAL A 123 22.77 2.40 7.75
CA VAL A 123 23.61 1.79 8.79
C VAL A 123 24.18 2.87 9.72
N ASP A 124 24.50 4.05 9.21
CA ASP A 124 25.08 5.16 10.00
C ASP A 124 24.01 5.93 10.81
N GLN A 125 22.78 6.03 10.31
CA GLN A 125 21.74 6.86 10.96
C GLN A 125 20.78 6.07 11.87
N LEU A 126 20.39 4.83 11.51
CA LEU A 126 19.41 4.08 12.28
C LEU A 126 19.83 3.76 13.73
N PRO A 127 21.11 3.53 14.06
CA PRO A 127 21.54 3.41 15.45
C PRO A 127 21.35 4.68 16.29
N LYS A 128 21.30 5.86 15.65
CA LYS A 128 21.11 7.17 16.32
C LYS A 128 19.63 7.53 16.47
N ALA A 129 18.74 6.90 15.70
CA ALA A 129 17.31 7.12 15.78
C ALA A 129 16.76 6.62 17.12
N LYS A 130 15.92 7.44 17.77
CA LYS A 130 15.27 7.04 19.02
C LYS A 130 14.28 5.90 18.77
N ARG A 131 14.22 4.96 19.70
CA ARG A 131 13.35 3.79 19.65
C ARG A 131 12.16 3.96 20.59
N TYR A 132 10.97 3.68 20.08
CA TYR A 132 9.71 3.76 20.83
C TYR A 132 8.89 2.48 20.59
N THR A 133 8.08 2.12 21.58
CA THR A 133 7.10 1.03 21.43
C THR A 133 5.70 1.58 21.20
N ASP A 134 5.39 2.75 21.72
CA ASP A 134 4.13 3.45 21.57
C ASP A 134 4.31 4.73 20.74
N TYR A 135 3.56 4.85 19.64
CA TYR A 135 3.59 6.02 18.76
C TYR A 135 3.14 7.30 19.48
N ARG A 136 2.30 7.20 20.52
CA ARG A 136 1.82 8.33 21.30
C ARG A 136 2.96 8.94 22.12
N GLU A 137 3.79 8.09 22.70
CA GLU A 137 5.01 8.53 23.40
C GLU A 137 5.99 9.18 22.41
N MET A 138 6.20 8.56 21.24
CA MET A 138 7.06 9.11 20.19
C MET A 138 6.62 10.51 19.79
N LEU A 139 5.36 10.70 19.42
CA LEU A 139 4.80 11.99 19.01
C LEU A 139 4.78 13.01 20.16
N GLY A 140 4.56 12.53 21.38
CA GLY A 140 4.56 13.37 22.60
C GLY A 140 5.94 13.90 22.99
N GLN A 141 6.98 13.07 22.86
CA GLN A 141 8.32 13.37 23.37
C GLN A 141 9.24 13.96 22.31
N GLN A 142 9.15 13.53 21.04
CA GLN A 142 10.08 13.94 19.99
C GLN A 142 9.50 15.05 19.11
N LYS A 143 9.87 16.28 19.40
CA LYS A 143 9.27 17.48 18.78
C LYS A 143 9.87 17.86 17.44
N ASP A 144 11.05 17.37 17.12
CA ASP A 144 11.79 17.64 15.88
C ASP A 144 11.34 16.79 14.68
N ILE A 145 10.31 15.94 14.82
CA ILE A 145 9.71 15.19 13.73
C ILE A 145 8.99 16.15 12.80
N ASP A 146 9.28 16.08 11.49
CA ASP A 146 8.57 16.84 10.43
C ASP A 146 7.52 15.97 9.74
N ALA A 147 7.79 14.67 9.61
CA ALA A 147 7.00 13.76 8.82
C ALA A 147 6.97 12.35 9.40
N VAL A 148 5.89 11.61 9.16
CA VAL A 148 5.69 10.25 9.71
C VAL A 148 5.35 9.28 8.58
N ILE A 149 6.09 8.17 8.51
CA ILE A 149 5.76 7.00 7.69
C ILE A 149 5.07 5.97 8.57
N ILE A 150 3.91 5.47 8.13
CA ILE A 150 3.09 4.50 8.85
C ILE A 150 2.94 3.24 8.00
N ALA A 151 3.48 2.12 8.50
CA ALA A 151 3.46 0.81 7.85
C ALA A 151 3.10 -0.31 8.84
N THR A 152 2.19 -0.01 9.74
CA THR A 152 1.57 -0.93 10.69
C THR A 152 0.54 -1.85 10.00
N PRO A 153 -0.10 -2.78 10.70
CA PRO A 153 -1.34 -3.41 10.22
C PRO A 153 -2.45 -2.39 9.97
N ASP A 154 -3.36 -2.71 9.04
CA ASP A 154 -4.37 -1.81 8.47
C ASP A 154 -5.20 -1.08 9.53
N HIS A 155 -5.59 -1.78 10.60
CA HIS A 155 -6.45 -1.26 11.66
C HIS A 155 -5.86 -0.09 12.46
N MET A 156 -4.53 0.09 12.43
CA MET A 156 -3.85 1.18 13.15
C MET A 156 -3.53 2.39 12.27
N HIS A 157 -3.67 2.27 10.95
CA HIS A 157 -3.29 3.33 10.01
C HIS A 157 -3.96 4.66 10.34
N ALA A 158 -5.29 4.68 10.45
CA ALA A 158 -6.06 5.90 10.64
C ALA A 158 -5.74 6.59 11.98
N THR A 159 -5.62 5.82 13.05
CA THR A 159 -5.39 6.35 14.40
C THR A 159 -4.02 7.03 14.51
N ILE A 160 -2.98 6.38 13.98
CA ILE A 160 -1.62 6.92 13.99
C ILE A 160 -1.51 8.13 13.05
N ALA A 161 -2.10 8.02 11.84
CA ALA A 161 -2.11 9.11 10.87
C ALA A 161 -2.81 10.36 11.44
N SER A 162 -4.01 10.18 12.00
CA SER A 162 -4.78 11.27 12.61
C SER A 162 -3.99 11.97 13.71
N ALA A 163 -3.33 11.22 14.61
CA ALA A 163 -2.51 11.80 15.68
C ALA A 163 -1.31 12.60 15.15
N ALA A 164 -0.63 12.11 14.11
CA ALA A 164 0.46 12.84 13.47
C ALA A 164 -0.03 14.12 12.79
N MET A 165 -1.17 14.04 12.08
CA MET A 165 -1.80 15.17 11.39
C MET A 165 -2.26 16.26 12.36
N ASP A 166 -2.74 15.90 13.56
CA ASP A 166 -3.12 16.87 14.60
C ASP A 166 -1.93 17.72 15.06
N LEU A 167 -0.74 17.16 15.00
CA LEU A 167 0.52 17.86 15.29
C LEU A 167 1.12 18.55 14.05
N GLY A 168 0.38 18.64 12.94
CA GLY A 168 0.84 19.30 11.71
C GLY A 168 1.95 18.54 10.97
N LYS A 169 2.14 17.22 11.23
CA LYS A 169 3.17 16.43 10.56
C LYS A 169 2.69 15.95 9.20
N HIS A 170 3.59 15.94 8.19
CA HIS A 170 3.35 15.29 6.91
C HIS A 170 3.23 13.78 7.10
N VAL A 171 2.37 13.10 6.33
CA VAL A 171 2.07 11.68 6.59
C VAL A 171 2.09 10.84 5.31
N TYR A 172 2.85 9.76 5.36
CA TYR A 172 2.79 8.67 4.38
C TYR A 172 2.21 7.43 5.06
N VAL A 173 1.12 6.88 4.53
CA VAL A 173 0.46 5.69 5.09
C VAL A 173 0.51 4.55 4.08
N GLN A 174 0.94 3.36 4.50
CA GLN A 174 0.85 2.16 3.68
C GLN A 174 -0.59 1.83 3.31
N LYS A 175 -0.76 1.11 2.23
CA LYS A 175 -2.07 0.66 1.74
C LYS A 175 -2.59 -0.55 2.56
N PRO A 176 -3.92 -0.67 2.68
CA PRO A 176 -4.94 0.33 2.38
C PRO A 176 -4.84 1.53 3.32
N LEU A 177 -5.32 2.71 2.90
CA LEU A 177 -5.22 3.94 3.70
C LEU A 177 -5.79 3.74 5.11
N THR A 178 -6.94 3.07 5.20
CA THR A 178 -7.69 2.88 6.45
C THR A 178 -8.41 1.53 6.49
N TRP A 179 -8.93 1.19 7.67
CA TRP A 179 -9.71 -0.03 7.88
C TRP A 179 -11.23 0.18 7.64
N SER A 180 -11.76 1.39 7.84
CA SER A 180 -13.18 1.71 7.62
C SER A 180 -13.36 2.89 6.67
N VAL A 181 -14.58 3.00 6.10
CA VAL A 181 -14.95 4.10 5.20
C VAL A 181 -14.92 5.44 5.92
N GLU A 182 -15.44 5.50 7.15
CA GLU A 182 -15.46 6.70 7.97
C GLU A 182 -14.05 7.22 8.23
N GLU A 183 -13.11 6.33 8.55
CA GLU A 183 -11.69 6.67 8.74
C GLU A 183 -11.09 7.31 7.49
N ALA A 184 -11.38 6.75 6.30
CA ALA A 184 -10.85 7.27 5.04
C ALA A 184 -11.31 8.70 4.78
N ARG A 185 -12.61 8.96 4.93
CA ARG A 185 -13.19 10.30 4.77
C ARG A 185 -12.68 11.29 5.80
N LEU A 186 -12.46 10.82 7.04
CA LEU A 186 -11.91 11.67 8.10
C LEU A 186 -10.47 12.10 7.77
N LEU A 187 -9.60 11.17 7.35
CA LEU A 187 -8.23 11.51 7.01
C LEU A 187 -8.14 12.46 5.81
N ALA A 188 -9.01 12.30 4.80
CA ALA A 188 -9.06 13.22 3.65
C ALA A 188 -9.47 14.65 4.08
N ARG A 189 -10.50 14.80 4.92
CA ARG A 189 -10.89 16.11 5.48
C ARG A 189 -9.75 16.75 6.28
N LYS A 190 -9.15 15.97 7.19
CA LYS A 190 -8.06 16.43 8.05
C LYS A 190 -6.84 16.86 7.23
N ALA A 191 -6.49 16.13 6.16
CA ALA A 191 -5.39 16.50 5.25
C ALA A 191 -5.64 17.88 4.63
N LYS A 192 -6.85 18.13 4.14
CA LYS A 192 -7.26 19.41 3.56
C LYS A 192 -7.22 20.55 4.59
N GLU A 193 -7.77 20.33 5.78
CA GLU A 193 -7.80 21.32 6.86
C GLU A 193 -6.40 21.70 7.34
N LYS A 194 -5.52 20.71 7.54
CA LYS A 194 -4.16 20.91 8.05
C LYS A 194 -3.17 21.38 6.98
N LYS A 195 -3.53 21.31 5.69
CA LYS A 195 -2.68 21.67 4.54
C LYS A 195 -1.30 21.00 4.57
N ILE A 196 -1.26 19.74 4.93
CA ILE A 196 -0.05 18.93 5.00
C ILE A 196 0.06 18.02 3.78
N ALA A 197 1.27 17.67 3.39
CA ALA A 197 1.49 16.69 2.34
C ALA A 197 1.19 15.28 2.86
N THR A 198 0.31 14.59 2.15
CA THR A 198 -0.11 13.21 2.47
C THR A 198 0.05 12.31 1.26
N GLN A 199 0.35 11.02 1.48
CA GLN A 199 0.40 10.03 0.41
C GLN A 199 0.07 8.64 0.93
N MET A 200 -0.73 7.88 0.17
CA MET A 200 -0.92 6.45 0.40
C MET A 200 0.16 5.64 -0.32
N GLY A 201 0.53 4.49 0.24
CA GLY A 201 1.57 3.60 -0.27
C GLY A 201 1.15 2.69 -1.44
N ASN A 202 0.38 3.19 -2.41
CA ASN A 202 0.05 2.50 -3.66
C ASN A 202 1.08 2.84 -4.76
N GLN A 203 2.31 2.34 -4.62
CA GLN A 203 3.48 2.76 -5.39
C GLN A 203 3.29 2.70 -6.92
N GLY A 204 2.48 1.77 -7.41
CA GLY A 204 2.12 1.66 -8.84
C GLY A 204 1.59 2.96 -9.43
N HIS A 205 0.89 3.79 -8.63
CA HIS A 205 0.35 5.08 -9.07
C HIS A 205 1.42 6.06 -9.59
N SER A 206 2.65 5.96 -9.13
CA SER A 206 3.78 6.76 -9.62
C SER A 206 4.49 6.15 -10.83
N GLY A 207 4.14 4.94 -11.24
CA GLY A 207 4.79 4.22 -12.33
C GLY A 207 4.54 4.85 -13.71
N SER A 208 5.55 4.87 -14.58
CA SER A 208 5.41 5.38 -15.94
C SER A 208 4.45 4.53 -16.78
N GLU A 209 4.52 3.21 -16.67
CA GLU A 209 3.62 2.29 -17.41
C GLU A 209 2.17 2.41 -16.92
N SER A 210 1.98 2.67 -15.62
CA SER A 210 0.67 2.95 -15.02
C SER A 210 0.03 4.19 -15.62
N ARG A 211 0.80 5.27 -15.74
CA ARG A 211 0.37 6.53 -16.37
C ARG A 211 0.05 6.34 -17.83
N MET A 212 0.85 5.54 -18.53
CA MET A 212 0.60 5.15 -19.92
C MET A 212 -0.70 4.34 -20.05
N THR A 213 -1.03 3.47 -19.11
CA THR A 213 -2.34 2.77 -19.05
C THR A 213 -3.50 3.76 -19.00
N VAL A 214 -3.41 4.76 -18.12
CA VAL A 214 -4.43 5.82 -18.01
C VAL A 214 -4.54 6.63 -19.30
N GLU A 215 -3.41 6.97 -19.91
CA GLU A 215 -3.37 7.71 -21.18
C GLU A 215 -4.01 6.93 -22.33
N TYR A 216 -3.74 5.64 -22.49
CA TYR A 216 -4.43 4.80 -23.49
C TYR A 216 -5.96 4.88 -23.36
N ILE A 217 -6.46 4.76 -22.13
CA ILE A 217 -7.92 4.81 -21.87
C ILE A 217 -8.47 6.20 -22.18
N GLN A 218 -7.81 7.26 -21.69
CA GLN A 218 -8.28 8.63 -21.85
C GLN A 218 -8.20 9.13 -23.29
N GLU A 219 -7.28 8.59 -24.09
CA GLU A 219 -7.21 8.84 -25.54
C GLU A 219 -8.24 8.03 -26.34
N GLY A 220 -8.97 7.10 -25.70
CA GLY A 220 -9.98 6.28 -26.37
C GLY A 220 -9.39 5.17 -27.23
N ALA A 221 -8.19 4.68 -26.95
CA ALA A 221 -7.51 3.62 -27.69
C ALA A 221 -8.36 2.36 -27.88
N ILE A 222 -9.20 2.04 -26.89
CA ILE A 222 -10.15 0.89 -26.94
C ILE A 222 -11.62 1.33 -27.02
N GLY A 223 -11.89 2.62 -27.23
CA GLY A 223 -13.27 3.16 -27.26
C GLY A 223 -13.93 3.19 -25.88
N ASP A 224 -15.27 3.14 -25.87
CA ASP A 224 -16.07 3.19 -24.64
C ASP A 224 -15.89 1.94 -23.79
N VAL A 225 -15.43 2.10 -22.54
CA VAL A 225 -15.25 1.00 -21.59
C VAL A 225 -16.52 0.83 -20.76
N LYS A 226 -17.12 -0.37 -20.81
CA LYS A 226 -18.32 -0.75 -20.03
C LYS A 226 -18.08 -1.85 -19.01
N GLU A 227 -16.98 -2.57 -19.16
CA GLU A 227 -16.64 -3.70 -18.29
C GLU A 227 -15.16 -3.66 -17.93
N VAL A 228 -14.85 -4.00 -16.68
CA VAL A 228 -13.49 -4.12 -16.17
C VAL A 228 -13.38 -5.37 -15.32
N HIS A 229 -12.32 -6.14 -15.53
CA HIS A 229 -11.95 -7.28 -14.70
C HIS A 229 -10.66 -6.97 -13.94
N VAL A 230 -10.66 -7.23 -12.65
CA VAL A 230 -9.52 -7.02 -11.74
C VAL A 230 -9.29 -8.31 -10.97
N TRP A 231 -8.08 -8.84 -10.97
CA TRP A 231 -7.84 -10.13 -10.31
C TRP A 231 -6.50 -10.18 -9.57
N THR A 232 -6.40 -11.07 -8.57
CA THR A 232 -5.18 -11.37 -7.84
C THR A 232 -5.17 -12.82 -7.33
N ASN A 233 -3.98 -13.40 -7.18
CA ASN A 233 -3.81 -14.72 -6.58
C ASN A 233 -3.90 -14.69 -5.04
N ARG A 234 -3.93 -13.52 -4.40
CA ARG A 234 -4.04 -13.44 -2.93
C ARG A 234 -5.34 -14.10 -2.44
N PRO A 235 -5.34 -14.80 -1.30
CA PRO A 235 -4.22 -15.00 -0.35
C PRO A 235 -3.34 -16.20 -0.66
N LEU A 236 -3.55 -16.96 -1.75
CA LEU A 236 -2.87 -18.22 -2.03
C LEU A 236 -1.35 -18.09 -1.96
N GLY A 237 -0.72 -18.89 -1.10
CA GLY A 237 0.73 -18.91 -0.91
C GLY A 237 1.31 -17.74 -0.09
N TYR A 238 0.47 -16.85 0.44
CA TYR A 238 0.92 -15.67 1.18
C TYR A 238 0.51 -15.70 2.66
N TRP A 239 -0.77 -15.88 2.97
CA TRP A 239 -1.26 -16.03 4.35
C TRP A 239 -2.52 -16.91 4.38
N PRO A 240 -2.81 -17.57 5.51
CA PRO A 240 -3.99 -18.40 5.66
C PRO A 240 -5.27 -17.55 5.78
N GLN A 241 -6.34 -18.01 5.13
CA GLN A 241 -7.71 -17.50 5.30
C GLN A 241 -8.69 -18.67 5.47
N GLY A 242 -9.94 -18.35 5.83
CA GLY A 242 -10.98 -19.34 6.07
C GLY A 242 -10.79 -20.13 7.37
N LEU A 243 -9.92 -19.68 8.29
CA LEU A 243 -9.63 -20.36 9.54
C LEU A 243 -10.63 -19.99 10.64
N PRO A 244 -10.96 -20.93 11.56
CA PRO A 244 -11.63 -20.59 12.79
C PRO A 244 -10.69 -19.80 13.71
N ARG A 245 -11.26 -19.05 14.66
CA ARG A 245 -10.44 -18.39 15.69
C ARG A 245 -9.80 -19.45 16.60
N PRO A 246 -8.52 -19.32 16.94
CA PRO A 246 -7.91 -20.13 18.00
C PRO A 246 -8.69 -20.02 19.32
N SER A 247 -9.01 -21.15 19.93
CA SER A 247 -9.90 -21.21 21.11
C SER A 247 -9.21 -21.56 22.43
N GLY A 248 -7.92 -21.89 22.40
CA GLY A 248 -7.20 -22.36 23.61
C GLY A 248 -7.68 -23.69 24.16
N THR A 249 -8.70 -24.30 23.56
CA THR A 249 -9.21 -25.62 23.91
C THR A 249 -8.93 -26.59 22.79
N VAL A 250 -8.17 -27.64 23.08
CA VAL A 250 -7.98 -28.77 22.16
C VAL A 250 -9.22 -29.67 22.25
N ALA A 251 -10.14 -29.51 21.34
CA ALA A 251 -11.25 -30.43 21.20
C ALA A 251 -10.75 -31.78 20.67
N GLY A 252 -10.99 -32.87 21.38
CA GLY A 252 -10.74 -34.22 20.92
C GLY A 252 -9.36 -34.79 21.25
N ALA A 253 -8.86 -34.51 22.42
CA ALA A 253 -7.71 -35.24 22.99
C ALA A 253 -8.08 -36.64 23.45
N ASP A 254 -8.75 -37.42 22.59
CA ASP A 254 -8.95 -38.84 22.79
C ASP A 254 -7.72 -39.68 22.41
N GLY A 255 -6.61 -39.00 22.11
CA GLY A 255 -5.33 -39.62 21.71
C GLY A 255 -5.36 -40.35 20.35
N LYS A 256 -6.49 -40.34 19.63
CA LYS A 256 -6.61 -41.06 18.37
C LYS A 256 -6.08 -40.23 17.18
N PRO A 257 -5.39 -40.85 16.22
CA PRO A 257 -5.00 -40.18 14.98
C PRO A 257 -6.23 -39.67 14.26
N LEU A 258 -6.21 -38.38 13.87
CA LEU A 258 -7.27 -37.81 13.04
C LEU A 258 -7.20 -38.40 11.61
N ALA A 259 -8.37 -38.70 11.04
CA ALA A 259 -8.44 -39.17 9.67
C ALA A 259 -7.95 -38.13 8.65
N TRP A 260 -7.44 -38.59 7.50
CA TRP A 260 -6.99 -37.73 6.39
C TRP A 260 -8.10 -37.38 5.37
N ASN A 261 -9.35 -37.53 5.74
CA ASN A 261 -10.48 -37.00 4.96
C ASN A 261 -10.70 -35.52 5.29
N GLY A 262 -11.55 -34.83 4.53
CA GLY A 262 -11.79 -33.39 4.69
C GLY A 262 -12.13 -33.00 6.15
N SER A 263 -13.03 -33.72 6.80
CA SER A 263 -13.41 -33.47 8.19
C SER A 263 -12.29 -33.77 9.18
N GLY A 264 -11.43 -34.74 8.88
CA GLY A 264 -10.23 -35.04 9.68
C GLY A 264 -9.17 -33.93 9.61
N VAL A 265 -8.99 -33.33 8.42
CA VAL A 265 -8.10 -32.18 8.24
C VAL A 265 -8.61 -30.97 9.00
N GLU A 266 -9.89 -30.67 8.94
CA GLU A 266 -10.51 -29.57 9.71
C GLU A 266 -10.33 -29.76 11.22
N LYS A 267 -10.54 -30.97 11.73
CA LYS A 267 -10.33 -31.28 13.15
C LYS A 267 -8.87 -31.13 13.59
N ARG A 268 -7.91 -31.54 12.75
CA ARG A 268 -6.47 -31.35 13.00
C ARG A 268 -6.10 -29.87 13.05
N LEU A 269 -6.64 -29.09 12.13
CA LEU A 269 -6.45 -27.66 12.10
C LEU A 269 -7.03 -27.00 13.35
N ALA A 270 -8.26 -27.36 13.72
CA ALA A 270 -8.90 -26.87 14.93
C ALA A 270 -8.09 -27.24 16.20
N ALA A 271 -7.54 -28.47 16.27
CA ALA A 271 -6.68 -28.89 17.37
C ALA A 271 -5.37 -28.07 17.41
N ALA A 272 -4.74 -27.83 16.26
CA ALA A 272 -3.53 -27.00 16.18
C ALA A 272 -3.78 -25.55 16.59
N LEU A 273 -4.93 -25.01 16.22
CA LEU A 273 -5.36 -23.66 16.61
C LEU A 273 -5.84 -23.58 18.07
N GLY A 274 -6.12 -24.71 18.72
CA GLY A 274 -6.57 -24.79 20.11
C GLY A 274 -5.48 -24.60 21.17
N ASN A 275 -4.19 -24.55 20.78
CA ASN A 275 -3.10 -24.35 21.72
C ASN A 275 -3.01 -22.89 22.18
N SER A 276 -2.74 -22.67 23.46
CA SER A 276 -2.38 -21.36 24.02
C SER A 276 -0.87 -21.12 23.87
N TYR A 277 -0.51 -19.89 23.53
CA TYR A 277 0.88 -19.48 23.37
C TYR A 277 1.17 -18.25 24.22
N PRO A 278 2.34 -18.20 24.89
CA PRO A 278 2.77 -17.00 25.60
C PRO A 278 3.07 -15.88 24.58
N VAL A 279 2.78 -14.65 24.96
CA VAL A 279 3.19 -13.47 24.19
C VAL A 279 4.72 -13.41 24.15
N PRO A 280 5.36 -13.25 22.98
CA PRO A 280 6.79 -13.06 22.90
C PRO A 280 7.29 -11.89 23.77
N PRO A 281 8.44 -12.02 24.47
CA PRO A 281 8.86 -11.05 25.50
C PRO A 281 9.03 -9.60 25.00
N LYS A 282 9.35 -9.41 23.71
CA LYS A 282 9.56 -8.08 23.12
C LYS A 282 8.38 -7.60 22.27
N LEU A 283 7.28 -8.33 22.26
CA LEU A 283 6.02 -7.94 21.64
C LEU A 283 5.09 -7.33 22.69
N ASN A 284 4.69 -6.09 22.48
CA ASN A 284 3.57 -5.52 23.23
C ASN A 284 2.25 -5.87 22.53
N TRP A 285 1.64 -6.96 22.97
CA TRP A 285 0.43 -7.48 22.34
C TRP A 285 -0.76 -6.52 22.47
N ASP A 286 -0.89 -5.80 23.57
CA ASP A 286 -1.97 -4.83 23.77
C ASP A 286 -1.85 -3.63 22.80
N LEU A 287 -0.64 -3.13 22.55
CA LEU A 287 -0.38 -2.11 21.54
C LEU A 287 -0.54 -2.64 20.11
N PHE A 288 -0.22 -3.92 19.86
CA PHE A 288 -0.51 -4.54 18.56
C PHE A 288 -2.02 -4.60 18.31
N LEU A 289 -2.81 -5.02 19.29
CA LEU A 289 -4.28 -5.03 19.19
C LEU A 289 -4.83 -3.61 18.98
N GLY A 290 -4.24 -2.62 19.63
CA GLY A 290 -4.58 -1.21 19.43
C GLY A 290 -6.08 -0.96 19.53
N VAL A 291 -6.68 -0.49 18.46
CA VAL A 291 -8.12 -0.19 18.36
C VAL A 291 -9.01 -1.43 18.26
N ALA A 292 -8.44 -2.59 17.90
CA ALA A 292 -9.20 -3.83 17.69
C ALA A 292 -9.65 -4.47 19.01
N PRO A 293 -10.65 -5.38 18.97
CA PRO A 293 -11.09 -6.13 20.15
C PRO A 293 -9.94 -6.88 20.82
N LYS A 294 -10.07 -7.09 22.14
CA LYS A 294 -9.09 -7.87 22.89
C LYS A 294 -9.25 -9.36 22.57
N VAL A 295 -8.17 -9.96 22.07
CA VAL A 295 -8.06 -11.41 21.85
C VAL A 295 -6.73 -11.91 22.41
N GLU A 296 -6.65 -13.19 22.76
CA GLU A 296 -5.42 -13.82 23.20
C GLU A 296 -4.42 -13.94 22.05
N TYR A 297 -3.13 -13.89 22.39
CA TYR A 297 -2.07 -14.04 21.39
C TYR A 297 -2.05 -15.46 20.82
N HIS A 298 -1.89 -15.51 19.49
CA HIS A 298 -1.57 -16.75 18.80
C HIS A 298 -0.62 -16.45 17.63
N PRO A 299 0.41 -17.29 17.34
CA PRO A 299 1.37 -17.05 16.26
C PRO A 299 0.72 -17.12 14.86
N VAL A 300 -0.51 -17.62 14.73
CA VAL A 300 -1.26 -17.55 13.47
C VAL A 300 -1.61 -16.11 13.05
N TYR A 301 -1.57 -15.14 13.95
CA TYR A 301 -1.91 -13.73 13.67
C TYR A 301 -0.71 -12.92 13.25
N HIS A 302 0.38 -13.01 14.00
CA HIS A 302 1.54 -12.14 13.95
C HIS A 302 2.79 -12.95 13.56
N PRO A 303 3.74 -12.35 12.79
CA PRO A 303 3.83 -10.92 12.41
C PRO A 303 3.18 -10.57 11.05
N PHE A 304 2.75 -11.54 10.24
CA PHE A 304 2.35 -11.31 8.85
C PHE A 304 0.88 -11.63 8.55
N ASN A 305 0.33 -12.67 9.18
CA ASN A 305 -0.96 -13.27 8.80
C ASN A 305 -2.19 -12.45 9.26
N TRP A 306 -2.00 -11.37 10.01
CA TRP A 306 -3.06 -10.47 10.44
C TRP A 306 -3.96 -9.99 9.28
N ARG A 307 -3.44 -9.99 8.06
CA ARG A 307 -4.16 -9.63 6.83
C ARG A 307 -5.42 -10.45 6.57
N GLY A 308 -5.39 -11.72 6.95
CA GLY A 308 -6.52 -12.64 6.80
C GLY A 308 -7.61 -12.49 7.87
N TRP A 309 -7.38 -11.67 8.90
CA TRP A 309 -8.27 -11.56 10.06
C TRP A 309 -9.00 -10.24 10.08
N VAL A 310 -10.34 -10.30 10.21
CA VAL A 310 -11.24 -9.14 10.10
C VAL A 310 -10.90 -8.05 11.12
N ASP A 311 -10.43 -8.40 12.30
CA ASP A 311 -10.10 -7.44 13.34
C ASP A 311 -8.96 -6.48 12.95
N TRP A 312 -8.03 -6.92 12.08
CA TRP A 312 -6.79 -6.21 11.80
C TRP A 312 -6.55 -5.90 10.33
N GLY A 313 -6.95 -6.79 9.43
CA GLY A 313 -6.74 -6.65 7.99
C GLY A 313 -8.03 -6.49 7.21
N GLN A 314 -7.89 -6.40 5.88
CA GLN A 314 -8.98 -6.26 4.93
C GLN A 314 -8.96 -7.37 3.85
N GLY A 315 -8.27 -8.50 4.14
CA GLY A 315 -8.15 -9.62 3.22
C GLY A 315 -7.44 -9.26 1.92
N ALA A 316 -7.69 -10.05 0.88
CA ALA A 316 -7.07 -9.84 -0.43
C ALA A 316 -7.48 -8.52 -1.08
N LEU A 317 -8.73 -8.10 -0.90
CA LEU A 317 -9.24 -6.84 -1.46
C LEU A 317 -8.54 -5.63 -0.84
N GLY A 318 -8.31 -5.60 0.47
CA GLY A 318 -7.53 -4.55 1.13
C GLY A 318 -6.06 -4.59 0.75
N ASP A 319 -5.44 -5.77 0.68
CA ASP A 319 -4.03 -5.89 0.35
C ASP A 319 -3.71 -5.49 -1.09
N MET A 320 -4.53 -5.87 -2.06
CA MET A 320 -4.24 -5.71 -3.50
C MET A 320 -5.15 -4.72 -4.22
N GLY A 321 -6.31 -4.37 -3.66
CA GLY A 321 -7.25 -3.46 -4.31
C GLY A 321 -6.62 -2.10 -4.63
N ALA A 322 -5.85 -1.53 -3.70
CA ALA A 322 -5.15 -0.26 -3.90
C ALA A 322 -4.06 -0.32 -4.99
N HIS A 323 -3.64 -1.51 -5.42
CA HIS A 323 -2.67 -1.70 -6.49
C HIS A 323 -3.29 -2.06 -7.84
N LEU A 324 -4.57 -2.42 -7.86
CA LEU A 324 -5.25 -2.93 -9.05
C LEU A 324 -6.50 -2.12 -9.39
N ILE A 325 -7.38 -1.83 -8.42
CA ILE A 325 -8.59 -0.98 -8.63
C ILE A 325 -8.19 0.48 -8.88
N ASP A 326 -7.01 0.90 -8.46
CA ASP A 326 -6.45 2.22 -8.69
C ASP A 326 -6.53 2.64 -10.18
N PHE A 327 -6.14 1.75 -11.09
CA PHE A 327 -6.08 2.06 -12.52
C PHE A 327 -7.46 2.29 -13.16
N PRO A 328 -8.46 1.40 -13.01
CA PRO A 328 -9.80 1.69 -13.50
C PRO A 328 -10.45 2.88 -12.79
N PHE A 329 -10.21 3.05 -11.49
CA PHE A 329 -10.74 4.19 -10.75
C PHE A 329 -10.20 5.52 -11.32
N TRP A 330 -8.91 5.59 -11.61
CA TRP A 330 -8.25 6.77 -12.19
C TRP A 330 -8.59 6.96 -13.66
N ALA A 331 -8.32 5.94 -14.50
CA ALA A 331 -8.44 6.07 -15.95
C ALA A 331 -9.87 6.39 -16.42
N LEU A 332 -10.86 5.80 -15.76
CA LEU A 332 -12.27 5.96 -16.09
C LEU A 332 -12.97 7.04 -15.26
N GLU A 333 -12.29 7.63 -14.27
CA GLU A 333 -12.88 8.60 -13.33
C GLU A 333 -14.18 8.07 -12.71
N LEU A 334 -14.12 6.85 -12.16
CA LEU A 334 -15.32 6.06 -11.82
C LEU A 334 -16.23 6.74 -10.79
N GLY A 335 -15.68 7.46 -9.82
CA GLY A 335 -16.46 7.93 -8.67
C GLY A 335 -16.84 6.77 -7.74
N MET A 336 -17.97 6.89 -7.04
CA MET A 336 -18.46 5.85 -6.13
C MET A 336 -19.41 4.90 -6.84
N PRO A 337 -19.39 3.59 -6.51
CA PRO A 337 -20.34 2.63 -7.05
C PRO A 337 -21.73 2.90 -6.48
N THR A 338 -22.76 2.64 -7.28
CA THR A 338 -24.16 2.70 -6.85
C THR A 338 -24.60 1.45 -6.13
N SER A 339 -24.00 0.31 -6.47
CA SER A 339 -24.21 -0.96 -5.77
C SER A 339 -22.97 -1.83 -5.77
N VAL A 340 -22.83 -2.67 -4.75
CA VAL A 340 -21.72 -3.62 -4.59
C VAL A 340 -22.28 -4.95 -4.08
N GLU A 341 -21.84 -6.05 -4.68
CA GLU A 341 -22.19 -7.41 -4.27
C GLU A 341 -20.95 -8.28 -4.21
N THR A 342 -20.71 -8.91 -3.06
CA THR A 342 -19.60 -9.86 -2.89
C THR A 342 -20.12 -11.26 -2.60
N ILE A 343 -19.74 -12.20 -3.45
CA ILE A 343 -19.93 -13.64 -3.23
C ILE A 343 -18.59 -14.29 -2.88
N SER A 344 -18.61 -15.31 -2.03
CA SER A 344 -17.39 -15.89 -1.49
C SER A 344 -17.49 -17.38 -1.20
N THR A 345 -16.35 -18.03 -1.00
CA THR A 345 -16.29 -19.29 -0.25
C THR A 345 -16.80 -19.07 1.18
N PRO A 346 -17.12 -20.13 1.97
CA PRO A 346 -17.66 -19.97 3.32
C PRO A 346 -16.91 -18.95 4.16
N PHE A 347 -17.64 -18.04 4.79
CA PHE A 347 -17.12 -16.95 5.62
C PHE A 347 -17.69 -17.03 7.03
N ASN A 348 -16.83 -16.94 8.04
CA ASN A 348 -17.15 -17.11 9.46
C ASN A 348 -17.13 -15.81 10.28
N ASP A 349 -17.11 -14.63 9.64
CA ASP A 349 -17.06 -13.27 10.21
C ASP A 349 -15.78 -12.93 11.00
N ILE A 350 -14.82 -13.84 11.06
CA ILE A 350 -13.59 -13.71 11.87
C ILE A 350 -12.35 -13.68 10.98
N CYS A 351 -12.27 -14.63 10.05
CA CYS A 351 -11.18 -14.77 9.09
C CYS A 351 -11.78 -14.69 7.68
N TYR A 352 -11.17 -13.87 6.81
CA TYR A 352 -11.67 -13.70 5.44
C TYR A 352 -11.77 -15.04 4.68
N PRO A 353 -12.69 -15.17 3.72
CA PRO A 353 -12.85 -16.38 2.94
C PRO A 353 -11.67 -16.59 1.98
N ASN A 354 -11.44 -17.83 1.57
CA ASN A 354 -10.32 -18.19 0.70
C ASN A 354 -10.39 -17.55 -0.69
N ALA A 355 -11.58 -17.28 -1.19
CA ALA A 355 -11.79 -16.63 -2.48
C ALA A 355 -13.08 -15.80 -2.47
N THR A 356 -13.04 -14.67 -3.18
CA THR A 356 -14.21 -13.81 -3.41
C THR A 356 -14.33 -13.40 -4.87
N THR A 357 -15.57 -13.11 -5.27
CA THR A 357 -15.86 -12.33 -6.46
C THR A 357 -16.74 -11.16 -6.05
N THR A 358 -16.29 -9.93 -6.36
CA THR A 358 -17.03 -8.71 -6.01
C THR A 358 -17.43 -7.96 -7.28
N TYR A 359 -18.70 -7.62 -7.39
CA TYR A 359 -19.29 -6.84 -8.48
C TYR A 359 -19.52 -5.41 -8.00
N PHE A 360 -18.94 -4.45 -8.71
CA PHE A 360 -19.16 -3.02 -8.50
C PHE A 360 -19.91 -2.46 -9.71
N GLU A 361 -21.00 -1.75 -9.49
CA GLU A 361 -21.78 -1.08 -10.54
C GLU A 361 -21.61 0.44 -10.41
N PHE A 362 -21.12 1.06 -11.46
CA PHE A 362 -20.94 2.51 -11.52
C PHE A 362 -21.93 3.09 -12.54
N ALA A 363 -22.64 4.15 -12.15
CA ALA A 363 -23.57 4.84 -13.03
C ALA A 363 -22.84 5.50 -14.22
N ALA A 364 -23.57 5.79 -15.28
CA ALA A 364 -23.09 6.66 -16.35
C ALA A 364 -22.71 8.04 -15.80
N ARG A 365 -21.63 8.63 -16.32
CA ARG A 365 -21.08 9.92 -15.85
C ARG A 365 -20.84 10.84 -17.05
N ALA A 366 -21.51 12.00 -17.06
CA ALA A 366 -21.44 12.94 -18.17
C ALA A 366 -21.60 12.22 -19.55
N ASN A 367 -20.54 12.19 -20.37
CA ASN A 367 -20.50 11.48 -21.64
C ASN A 367 -19.87 10.09 -21.57
N LYS A 368 -19.58 9.55 -20.37
CA LYS A 368 -19.01 8.21 -20.16
C LYS A 368 -20.09 7.20 -19.81
N PRO A 369 -20.06 5.98 -20.38
CA PRO A 369 -21.07 4.95 -20.09
C PRO A 369 -21.01 4.49 -18.63
N ALA A 370 -22.07 3.77 -18.21
CA ALA A 370 -22.04 2.98 -16.98
C ALA A 370 -20.97 1.88 -17.09
N VAL A 371 -20.35 1.54 -15.96
CA VAL A 371 -19.27 0.54 -15.92
C VAL A 371 -19.61 -0.51 -14.87
N LYS A 372 -19.43 -1.78 -15.24
CA LYS A 372 -19.39 -2.91 -14.33
C LYS A 372 -17.96 -3.34 -14.11
N MET A 373 -17.47 -3.28 -12.88
CA MET A 373 -16.14 -3.78 -12.50
C MET A 373 -16.32 -5.05 -11.67
N THR A 374 -15.57 -6.10 -12.03
CA THR A 374 -15.57 -7.37 -11.30
C THR A 374 -14.18 -7.64 -10.74
N TRP A 375 -14.12 -7.80 -9.43
CA TRP A 375 -12.93 -8.23 -8.69
C TRP A 375 -12.94 -9.74 -8.49
N TYR A 376 -11.77 -10.36 -8.60
CA TYR A 376 -11.55 -11.79 -8.33
C TYR A 376 -10.32 -11.95 -7.43
N ASP A 377 -10.42 -12.78 -6.42
CA ASP A 377 -9.27 -13.18 -5.61
C ASP A 377 -9.25 -14.68 -5.31
N GLY A 378 -8.30 -15.14 -4.49
CA GLY A 378 -8.15 -16.56 -4.20
C GLY A 378 -7.76 -17.40 -5.40
N GLY A 379 -7.09 -16.81 -6.39
CA GLY A 379 -6.68 -17.48 -7.63
C GLY A 379 -7.79 -17.64 -8.67
N LEU A 380 -8.96 -17.04 -8.45
CA LEU A 380 -9.99 -16.93 -9.48
C LEU A 380 -9.50 -15.97 -10.57
N LEU A 381 -9.79 -16.30 -11.82
CA LEU A 381 -9.40 -15.53 -12.99
C LEU A 381 -10.62 -15.05 -13.78
N PRO A 382 -10.52 -13.91 -14.48
CA PRO A 382 -11.54 -13.52 -15.44
C PRO A 382 -11.58 -14.50 -16.62
N PRO A 383 -12.65 -14.48 -17.44
CA PRO A 383 -12.66 -15.20 -18.71
C PRO A 383 -11.44 -14.83 -19.55
N ARG A 384 -10.80 -15.84 -20.13
CA ARG A 384 -9.65 -15.63 -21.02
C ARG A 384 -10.11 -14.87 -22.27
N PRO A 385 -9.45 -13.74 -22.62
CA PRO A 385 -9.78 -13.01 -23.85
C PRO A 385 -9.59 -13.88 -25.11
N ALA A 386 -10.58 -13.85 -26.01
CA ALA A 386 -10.52 -14.61 -27.26
C ALA A 386 -9.42 -14.08 -28.21
N GLU A 387 -8.95 -12.87 -28.00
CA GLU A 387 -7.87 -12.24 -28.78
C GLU A 387 -6.46 -12.76 -28.42
N LEU A 388 -6.31 -13.51 -27.32
CA LEU A 388 -5.05 -14.16 -26.97
C LEU A 388 -4.83 -15.40 -27.84
N SER A 389 -3.58 -15.63 -28.24
CA SER A 389 -3.21 -16.78 -29.08
C SER A 389 -3.53 -18.11 -28.42
N ASP A 390 -4.17 -19.02 -29.16
CA ASP A 390 -4.43 -20.40 -28.73
C ASP A 390 -3.21 -21.34 -28.93
N GLU A 391 -2.09 -20.79 -29.35
CA GLU A 391 -0.84 -21.54 -29.50
C GLU A 391 -0.40 -22.14 -28.15
N MET A 392 -0.21 -23.45 -28.14
CA MET A 392 0.24 -24.21 -26.97
C MET A 392 1.74 -24.43 -27.04
N VAL A 393 2.42 -24.23 -25.92
CA VAL A 393 3.85 -24.47 -25.76
C VAL A 393 4.11 -25.36 -24.55
N GLU A 394 5.16 -26.16 -24.60
CA GLU A 394 5.57 -26.95 -23.45
C GLU A 394 6.38 -26.08 -22.45
N ARG A 395 5.96 -26.07 -21.19
CA ARG A 395 6.69 -25.46 -20.07
C ARG A 395 6.68 -26.41 -18.88
N ASN A 396 7.86 -26.79 -18.44
CA ASN A 396 8.04 -27.71 -17.29
C ASN A 396 7.25 -29.04 -17.42
N GLY A 397 7.29 -29.65 -18.61
CA GLY A 397 6.60 -30.92 -18.88
C GLY A 397 5.07 -30.81 -18.99
N ARG A 398 4.52 -29.61 -19.14
CA ARG A 398 3.07 -29.37 -19.33
C ARG A 398 2.82 -28.49 -20.54
N MET A 399 1.80 -28.84 -21.30
CA MET A 399 1.29 -27.96 -22.36
C MET A 399 0.50 -26.82 -21.73
N VAL A 400 0.88 -25.58 -22.02
CA VAL A 400 0.24 -24.34 -21.56
C VAL A 400 0.08 -23.40 -22.74
N TYR A 401 -0.89 -22.52 -22.68
CA TYR A 401 -0.98 -21.45 -23.68
C TYR A 401 0.28 -20.60 -23.67
N LYS A 402 0.79 -20.27 -24.84
CA LYS A 402 1.93 -19.37 -25.04
C LYS A 402 1.63 -17.97 -24.50
N ASP A 403 0.39 -17.54 -24.72
CA ASP A 403 -0.12 -16.22 -24.38
C ASP A 403 -1.29 -16.33 -23.38
N GLU A 404 -1.09 -15.87 -22.17
CA GLU A 404 -2.02 -16.02 -21.06
C GLU A 404 -2.17 -14.73 -20.24
N VAL A 405 -3.26 -14.61 -19.49
CA VAL A 405 -3.38 -13.62 -18.43
C VAL A 405 -2.39 -13.94 -17.29
N ASN A 406 -1.79 -12.92 -16.71
CA ASN A 406 -0.90 -13.11 -15.56
C ASN A 406 -1.68 -13.65 -14.36
N LYS A 407 -1.32 -14.84 -13.86
CA LYS A 407 -2.03 -15.51 -12.75
C LYS A 407 -1.82 -14.83 -11.40
N ASP A 408 -0.77 -14.02 -11.25
CA ASP A 408 -0.46 -13.35 -9.99
C ASP A 408 -1.33 -12.10 -9.77
N GLY A 409 -1.85 -11.52 -10.84
CA GLY A 409 -2.76 -10.38 -10.78
C GLY A 409 -2.68 -9.48 -12.00
N GLY A 410 -3.75 -8.74 -12.23
CA GLY A 410 -3.84 -7.82 -13.35
C GLY A 410 -5.19 -7.13 -13.44
N VAL A 411 -5.33 -6.31 -14.47
CA VAL A 411 -6.55 -5.62 -14.85
C VAL A 411 -6.80 -5.78 -16.34
N MET A 412 -8.04 -5.96 -16.73
CA MET A 412 -8.48 -5.97 -18.11
C MET A 412 -9.66 -5.01 -18.29
N PHE A 413 -9.49 -4.02 -19.13
CA PHE A 413 -10.56 -3.13 -19.59
C PHE A 413 -11.14 -3.67 -20.89
N VAL A 414 -12.47 -3.74 -20.96
CA VAL A 414 -13.20 -4.18 -22.15
C VAL A 414 -13.90 -2.97 -22.77
N GLY A 415 -13.37 -2.54 -23.90
CA GLY A 415 -13.86 -1.39 -24.63
C GLY A 415 -14.61 -1.78 -25.92
N SER A 416 -15.28 -0.81 -26.55
CA SER A 416 -16.05 -1.01 -27.79
C SER A 416 -15.20 -1.26 -29.03
N LYS A 417 -13.89 -0.96 -28.99
CA LYS A 417 -12.94 -1.11 -30.10
C LYS A 417 -11.82 -2.11 -29.83
N GLY A 418 -11.73 -2.65 -28.63
CA GLY A 418 -10.69 -3.59 -28.20
C GLY A 418 -10.61 -3.69 -26.70
N LYS A 419 -9.55 -4.33 -26.20
CA LYS A 419 -9.28 -4.46 -24.76
C LYS A 419 -7.91 -3.89 -24.42
N LEU A 420 -7.73 -3.49 -23.17
CA LEU A 420 -6.42 -3.16 -22.59
C LEU A 420 -6.19 -4.06 -21.39
N MET A 421 -5.02 -4.66 -21.30
CA MET A 421 -4.59 -5.47 -20.16
C MET A 421 -3.28 -4.92 -19.59
N HIS A 422 -3.10 -5.06 -18.27
CA HIS A 422 -1.81 -4.86 -17.62
C HIS A 422 -1.64 -5.81 -16.43
N GLU A 423 -0.40 -6.06 -16.04
CA GLU A 423 -0.05 -6.83 -14.84
C GLU A 423 -0.24 -5.99 -13.56
N THR A 424 -0.04 -6.60 -12.39
CA THR A 424 -0.04 -5.91 -11.10
C THR A 424 0.85 -4.65 -11.14
N TYR A 425 0.46 -3.60 -10.46
CA TYR A 425 1.11 -2.27 -10.44
C TYR A 425 1.12 -1.52 -11.79
N GLY A 426 0.26 -1.91 -12.74
CA GLY A 426 0.17 -1.25 -14.03
C GLY A 426 1.29 -1.62 -15.01
N TYR A 427 2.07 -2.66 -14.72
CA TYR A 427 3.16 -3.09 -15.59
C TYR A 427 2.67 -3.71 -16.88
N LYS A 428 3.44 -3.51 -17.96
CA LYS A 428 3.24 -4.10 -19.28
C LYS A 428 1.83 -3.86 -19.84
N PRO A 429 1.38 -2.61 -19.96
CA PRO A 429 0.11 -2.32 -20.62
C PRO A 429 0.14 -2.80 -22.06
N ARG A 430 -0.92 -3.52 -22.47
CA ARG A 430 -1.04 -4.12 -23.80
C ARG A 430 -2.48 -3.98 -24.32
N LEU A 431 -2.61 -3.49 -25.53
CA LEU A 431 -3.89 -3.48 -26.24
C LEU A 431 -4.13 -4.84 -26.90
N LEU A 432 -5.40 -5.25 -26.99
CA LEU A 432 -5.84 -6.44 -27.69
C LEU A 432 -6.93 -6.06 -28.70
N PRO A 433 -6.96 -6.70 -29.91
CA PRO A 433 -6.00 -7.68 -30.40
C PRO A 433 -4.58 -7.12 -30.60
N GLN A 434 -3.57 -7.98 -30.80
CA GLN A 434 -2.18 -7.54 -30.99
C GLN A 434 -2.03 -6.54 -32.15
N SER A 435 -2.80 -6.69 -33.21
CA SER A 435 -2.81 -5.75 -34.34
C SER A 435 -3.22 -4.32 -33.95
N LEU A 436 -4.12 -4.18 -32.96
CA LEU A 436 -4.46 -2.88 -32.40
C LEU A 436 -3.27 -2.27 -31.64
N HIS A 437 -2.58 -3.12 -30.85
CA HIS A 437 -1.40 -2.66 -30.11
C HIS A 437 -0.29 -2.15 -31.06
N ASP A 438 0.00 -2.93 -32.10
CA ASP A 438 1.05 -2.62 -33.07
C ASP A 438 0.71 -1.36 -33.90
N SER A 439 -0.56 -1.17 -34.24
CA SER A 439 -1.01 -0.02 -35.05
C SER A 439 -1.16 1.26 -34.23
N TYR A 440 -1.56 1.16 -32.96
CA TYR A 440 -1.75 2.32 -32.09
C TYR A 440 -0.42 2.87 -31.57
N GLY A 441 0.51 1.98 -31.20
CA GLY A 441 1.79 2.34 -30.62
C GLY A 441 1.67 2.91 -29.19
N THR A 442 2.56 3.82 -28.83
CA THR A 442 2.60 4.43 -27.49
C THR A 442 1.66 5.65 -27.43
N PRO A 443 0.83 5.80 -26.38
CA PRO A 443 -0.05 6.95 -26.21
C PRO A 443 0.78 8.22 -26.00
N LYS A 444 0.16 9.38 -26.26
CA LYS A 444 0.79 10.66 -26.01
C LYS A 444 0.94 10.90 -24.52
N GLU A 445 2.15 11.25 -24.08
CA GLU A 445 2.41 11.64 -22.71
C GLU A 445 1.63 12.92 -22.35
N ARG A 446 0.66 12.81 -21.43
CA ARG A 446 -0.17 13.89 -20.91
C ARG A 446 -0.06 14.03 -19.40
N ILE A 447 0.25 12.93 -18.72
CA ILE A 447 0.39 12.86 -17.28
C ILE A 447 1.87 12.96 -16.93
N LYS A 448 2.25 13.96 -16.16
CA LYS A 448 3.64 14.19 -15.75
C LYS A 448 4.24 12.92 -15.14
N ARG A 449 5.37 12.45 -15.64
CA ARG A 449 6.10 11.30 -15.11
C ARG A 449 6.78 11.65 -13.78
N ILE A 450 6.68 10.76 -12.80
CA ILE A 450 7.41 10.87 -11.53
C ILE A 450 8.82 10.31 -11.76
N GLN A 451 9.82 11.13 -11.55
CA GLN A 451 11.22 10.78 -11.82
C GLN A 451 11.91 10.14 -10.61
N THR A 452 11.25 10.13 -9.45
CA THR A 452 11.75 9.61 -8.19
C THR A 452 10.93 8.40 -7.74
N THR A 453 11.26 7.82 -6.59
CA THR A 453 10.41 6.80 -5.98
C THR A 453 9.10 7.43 -5.50
N HIS A 454 8.10 6.61 -5.30
CA HIS A 454 6.79 7.04 -4.78
C HIS A 454 6.93 7.75 -3.42
N GLU A 455 7.77 7.21 -2.55
CA GLU A 455 8.07 7.79 -1.25
C GLU A 455 8.81 9.13 -1.36
N MET A 456 9.77 9.23 -2.29
CA MET A 456 10.49 10.49 -2.51
C MET A 456 9.62 11.57 -3.16
N ASN A 457 8.66 11.20 -4.01
CA ASN A 457 7.65 12.14 -4.49
C ASN A 457 6.84 12.76 -3.33
N TRP A 458 6.50 11.98 -2.31
CA TRP A 458 5.88 12.52 -1.10
C TRP A 458 6.83 13.46 -0.31
N VAL A 459 8.11 13.09 -0.19
CA VAL A 459 9.12 13.97 0.45
C VAL A 459 9.22 15.31 -0.30
N GLU A 460 9.24 15.28 -1.61
CA GLU A 460 9.25 16.49 -2.44
C GLU A 460 7.96 17.31 -2.28
N ALA A 461 6.81 16.66 -2.18
CA ALA A 461 5.54 17.32 -1.89
C ALA A 461 5.55 17.96 -0.49
N ALA A 462 6.11 17.29 0.52
CA ALA A 462 6.26 17.86 1.87
C ALA A 462 7.20 19.07 1.90
N LYS A 463 8.16 19.14 0.98
CA LYS A 463 9.03 20.31 0.76
C LYS A 463 8.39 21.40 -0.12
N GLY A 464 7.19 21.17 -0.64
CA GLY A 464 6.48 22.12 -1.50
C GLY A 464 7.04 22.24 -2.93
N THR A 465 7.83 21.27 -3.41
CA THR A 465 8.45 21.31 -4.75
C THR A 465 7.62 20.62 -5.84
N THR A 466 6.67 19.77 -5.45
CA THR A 466 5.75 19.07 -6.35
C THR A 466 4.46 18.70 -5.59
N GLU A 467 3.51 18.09 -6.29
CA GLU A 467 2.33 17.49 -5.69
C GLU A 467 2.57 16.00 -5.41
N ALA A 468 1.97 15.50 -4.32
CA ALA A 468 1.96 14.07 -4.03
C ALA A 468 1.14 13.33 -5.09
N SER A 469 1.62 12.20 -5.59
CA SER A 469 0.93 11.47 -6.67
C SER A 469 -0.35 10.77 -6.21
N SER A 470 -0.43 10.34 -4.94
CA SER A 470 -1.62 9.70 -4.36
C SER A 470 -1.98 10.33 -3.01
N PRO A 471 -2.40 11.62 -2.98
CA PRO A 471 -2.76 12.32 -1.75
C PRO A 471 -4.01 11.70 -1.12
N PHE A 472 -4.24 11.94 0.17
CA PHE A 472 -5.37 11.34 0.88
C PHE A 472 -6.74 11.71 0.31
N GLU A 473 -6.88 12.85 -0.34
CA GLU A 473 -8.11 13.22 -1.05
C GLU A 473 -8.45 12.22 -2.17
N TYR A 474 -7.46 11.74 -2.91
CA TYR A 474 -7.61 10.69 -3.91
C TYR A 474 -7.70 9.31 -3.27
N ALA A 475 -6.74 9.00 -2.39
CA ALA A 475 -6.58 7.68 -1.80
C ALA A 475 -7.80 7.25 -0.96
N ALA A 476 -8.42 8.20 -0.23
CA ALA A 476 -9.62 7.92 0.57
C ALA A 476 -10.80 7.46 -0.30
N ARG A 477 -11.00 8.09 -1.46
CA ARG A 477 -12.06 7.71 -2.39
C ARG A 477 -11.81 6.34 -3.02
N LEU A 478 -10.56 6.05 -3.40
CA LEU A 478 -10.17 4.73 -3.89
C LEU A 478 -10.41 3.64 -2.84
N VAL A 479 -9.97 3.89 -1.61
CA VAL A 479 -10.12 2.94 -0.50
C VAL A 479 -11.58 2.77 -0.11
N GLU A 480 -12.40 3.80 -0.17
CA GLU A 480 -13.84 3.72 0.04
C GLU A 480 -14.49 2.72 -0.94
N VAL A 481 -14.15 2.77 -2.25
CA VAL A 481 -14.63 1.78 -3.23
C VAL A 481 -14.24 0.36 -2.81
N MET A 482 -12.99 0.14 -2.43
CA MET A 482 -12.50 -1.17 -2.01
C MET A 482 -13.24 -1.69 -0.76
N LEU A 483 -13.37 -0.83 0.25
CA LEU A 483 -14.02 -1.20 1.51
C LEU A 483 -15.49 -1.52 1.37
N LEU A 484 -16.20 -0.95 0.40
CA LEU A 484 -17.59 -1.33 0.09
C LEU A 484 -17.71 -2.80 -0.32
N GLY A 485 -16.70 -3.39 -0.99
CA GLY A 485 -16.63 -4.83 -1.24
C GLY A 485 -16.55 -5.64 0.05
N VAL A 486 -15.73 -5.18 1.01
CA VAL A 486 -15.62 -5.80 2.33
C VAL A 486 -16.92 -5.64 3.13
N VAL A 487 -17.57 -4.48 3.05
CA VAL A 487 -18.88 -4.22 3.68
C VAL A 487 -19.94 -5.16 3.12
N SER A 488 -20.02 -5.33 1.80
CA SER A 488 -20.97 -6.25 1.16
C SER A 488 -20.73 -7.71 1.59
N LEU A 489 -19.47 -8.17 1.62
CA LEU A 489 -19.09 -9.49 2.12
C LEU A 489 -19.59 -9.71 3.56
N ARG A 490 -19.29 -8.78 4.46
CA ARG A 490 -19.64 -8.89 5.88
C ARG A 490 -21.13 -8.73 6.14
N ALA A 491 -21.82 -7.90 5.36
CA ALA A 491 -23.28 -7.77 5.40
C ALA A 491 -24.01 -8.95 4.74
N ARG A 492 -23.29 -9.81 3.99
CA ARG A 492 -23.82 -10.98 3.28
C ARG A 492 -24.98 -10.65 2.33
N THR A 493 -24.91 -9.48 1.70
CA THR A 493 -25.95 -9.01 0.78
C THR A 493 -25.38 -8.01 -0.22
N LYS A 494 -26.05 -7.88 -1.36
CA LYS A 494 -25.85 -6.75 -2.25
C LYS A 494 -26.22 -5.46 -1.49
N ILE A 495 -25.33 -4.49 -1.50
CA ILE A 495 -25.55 -3.18 -0.89
C ILE A 495 -25.79 -2.12 -1.97
N TYR A 496 -26.70 -1.18 -1.68
CA TYR A 496 -26.89 0.05 -2.45
C TYR A 496 -26.30 1.21 -1.66
N TYR A 497 -25.46 2.00 -2.30
CA TYR A 497 -24.65 2.98 -1.62
C TYR A 497 -24.98 4.41 -2.02
N ASP A 498 -25.37 5.22 -1.04
CA ASP A 498 -25.48 6.67 -1.13
C ASP A 498 -24.15 7.29 -0.70
N ALA A 499 -23.35 7.66 -1.67
CA ALA A 499 -22.00 8.19 -1.44
C ALA A 499 -22.01 9.60 -0.82
N GLU A 500 -23.03 10.40 -1.09
CA GLU A 500 -23.15 11.76 -0.54
C GLU A 500 -23.30 11.71 0.99
N ASN A 501 -24.19 10.84 1.46
CA ASN A 501 -24.51 10.69 2.87
C ASN A 501 -23.68 9.60 3.59
N MET A 502 -22.75 8.91 2.90
CA MET A 502 -22.00 7.76 3.41
C MET A 502 -22.96 6.73 4.04
N LYS A 503 -23.92 6.24 3.25
CA LYS A 503 -24.99 5.39 3.75
C LYS A 503 -25.25 4.20 2.85
N VAL A 504 -25.30 3.01 3.45
CA VAL A 504 -25.91 1.81 2.83
C VAL A 504 -27.42 1.91 3.05
N THR A 505 -28.18 2.01 1.95
CA THR A 505 -29.61 2.36 2.02
C THR A 505 -30.53 1.17 2.26
N ASN A 506 -30.09 -0.06 1.96
CA ASN A 506 -30.89 -1.29 2.02
C ASN A 506 -30.46 -2.28 3.13
N SER A 507 -29.47 -1.95 3.95
CA SER A 507 -28.97 -2.82 5.02
C SER A 507 -28.48 -1.99 6.21
N SER A 508 -29.09 -2.16 7.38
CA SER A 508 -28.61 -1.55 8.62
C SER A 508 -27.24 -2.10 9.01
N VAL A 509 -27.05 -3.42 8.91
CA VAL A 509 -25.75 -4.07 9.16
C VAL A 509 -24.67 -3.52 8.23
N GLY A 510 -24.96 -3.41 6.92
CA GLY A 510 -24.03 -2.80 5.97
C GLY A 510 -23.71 -1.35 6.31
N ASN A 511 -24.68 -0.59 6.79
CA ASN A 511 -24.48 0.79 7.21
C ASN A 511 -23.58 0.91 8.47
N ASP A 512 -23.75 0.03 9.45
CA ASP A 512 -22.93 -0.01 10.67
C ASP A 512 -21.48 -0.39 10.34
N LEU A 513 -21.27 -1.26 9.35
CA LEU A 513 -19.95 -1.71 8.89
C LEU A 513 -19.14 -0.62 8.14
N LEU A 514 -19.72 0.51 7.81
CA LEU A 514 -18.98 1.68 7.28
C LEU A 514 -18.07 2.31 8.36
N ARG A 515 -18.28 1.97 9.61
CA ARG A 515 -17.60 2.45 10.81
C ARG A 515 -17.00 1.30 11.61
N ARG A 516 -16.30 1.63 12.67
CA ARG A 516 -15.83 0.67 13.67
C ARG A 516 -15.91 1.25 15.08
N ASP A 517 -16.02 0.36 16.06
CA ASP A 517 -15.81 0.71 17.45
C ASP A 517 -14.33 0.70 17.80
N TYR A 518 -13.93 1.60 18.68
CA TYR A 518 -12.55 1.75 19.14
C TYR A 518 -12.41 1.26 20.58
N ARG A 519 -11.45 0.36 20.80
CA ARG A 519 -11.11 -0.13 22.13
C ARG A 519 -10.30 0.93 22.91
N ASN A 520 -10.52 1.03 24.23
CA ASN A 520 -9.65 1.66 25.23
C ASN A 520 -8.98 2.98 24.83
N GLY A 521 -9.74 4.01 24.59
CA GLY A 521 -9.18 5.36 24.44
C GLY A 521 -8.43 5.64 23.13
N PHE A 522 -8.33 4.66 22.24
CA PHE A 522 -7.92 4.89 20.86
C PHE A 522 -9.11 5.52 20.10
N LYS A 523 -9.36 6.79 20.31
CA LYS A 523 -10.40 7.50 19.55
C LYS A 523 -9.75 8.27 18.41
N LEU A 524 -10.39 8.24 17.25
CA LEU A 524 -10.12 9.23 16.22
C LEU A 524 -10.71 10.57 16.70
N THR A 525 -9.87 11.58 16.80
CA THR A 525 -10.33 12.95 17.01
C THR A 525 -10.85 13.50 15.68
N LEU A 526 -12.11 13.91 15.68
CA LEU A 526 -12.75 14.60 14.56
C LEU A 526 -12.18 16.02 14.42
#